data_e0cd118a6ddd70664fb1ca0f3b0b789e
#
_entry.id   e0cd118a6ddd70664fb1ca0f3b0b789e
#
_cell.length_a   1.000
_cell.length_b   1.000
_cell.length_c   1.000
_cell.angle_alpha   90.00
_cell.angle_beta   90.00
_cell.angle_gamma   90.00
#
_symmetry.space_group_name_H-M   'P 1'
#
loop_
_entity.id
_entity.type
_entity.pdbx_description
1 polymer ?
#
loop_
_entity_poly.entity_id
_entity_poly.type
_entity_poly.pdbx_seq_one_letter_code
_entity_poly.pdbx_strand_id
1 'polypeptide(L)'
;MSTPPASSAFTPSGSTHMAIAEVDRIVVRGKDLCRDVIGQQSFTAYFLFLLTGETPSDNLVRVADATMVSLAEHGLVPSVQAARMTLAAAPESVQGAVAA
;
A
#
# COMPACT_ATOMS: atom_id res chain seq x y z
N MET A 1 -29.62 38.41 0.20
CA MET A 1 -28.40 37.59 0.13
C MET A 1 -28.75 36.18 0.46
N SER A 2 -28.71 35.29 -0.53
CA SER A 2 -28.90 33.86 -0.28
C SER A 2 -27.61 33.27 0.27
N THR A 3 -27.67 32.61 1.40
CA THR A 3 -26.58 31.82 1.92
C THR A 3 -26.25 30.71 0.90
N PRO A 4 -24.99 30.51 0.49
CA PRO A 4 -24.67 29.37 -0.37
C PRO A 4 -25.10 28.10 0.36
N PRO A 5 -25.60 27.10 -0.39
CA PRO A 5 -25.94 25.81 0.22
C PRO A 5 -24.68 25.29 0.92
N ALA A 6 -24.87 24.83 2.14
CA ALA A 6 -23.81 24.14 2.86
C ALA A 6 -23.22 23.10 1.92
N SER A 7 -21.93 23.19 1.68
CA SER A 7 -21.16 22.18 0.95
C SER A 7 -21.65 20.83 1.44
N SER A 8 -22.19 20.01 0.54
CA SER A 8 -22.57 18.66 0.87
C SER A 8 -21.30 17.98 1.33
N ALA A 9 -21.13 17.86 2.64
CA ALA A 9 -19.99 17.18 3.22
C ALA A 9 -20.01 15.75 2.63
N PHE A 10 -18.96 15.39 1.90
CA PHE A 10 -18.79 14.04 1.42
C PHE A 10 -18.82 13.10 2.63
N THR A 11 -19.89 12.36 2.74
CA THR A 11 -20.01 11.33 3.77
C THR A 11 -19.45 10.05 3.14
N PRO A 12 -18.30 9.56 3.57
CA PRO A 12 -17.76 8.31 3.03
C PRO A 12 -18.76 7.19 3.29
N SER A 13 -19.11 6.44 2.25
CA SER A 13 -20.08 5.33 2.33
C SER A 13 -19.51 4.07 3.00
N GLY A 14 -18.33 4.15 3.59
CA GLY A 14 -17.67 3.05 4.28
C GLY A 14 -16.81 3.53 5.44
N SER A 15 -16.62 2.69 6.43
CA SER A 15 -15.71 2.94 7.55
C SER A 15 -14.56 1.95 7.52
N THR A 16 -13.38 2.41 7.90
CA THR A 16 -12.20 1.57 8.08
C THR A 16 -11.54 1.90 9.42
N HIS A 17 -11.02 0.88 10.08
CA HIS A 17 -10.22 1.07 11.29
C HIS A 17 -8.76 1.42 11.01
N MET A 18 -8.36 1.45 9.73
CA MET A 18 -6.98 1.70 9.33
C MET A 18 -6.67 3.18 9.17
N ALA A 19 -7.57 3.94 8.54
CA ALA A 19 -7.27 5.33 8.19
C ALA A 19 -8.50 6.23 8.31
N ILE A 20 -8.26 7.47 8.70
CA ILE A 20 -9.26 8.54 8.76
C ILE A 20 -8.68 9.76 8.05
N ALA A 21 -9.43 10.32 7.09
CA ALA A 21 -9.10 11.58 6.46
C ALA A 21 -9.85 12.71 7.16
N GLU A 22 -9.12 13.69 7.66
CA GLU A 22 -9.64 14.92 8.24
C GLU A 22 -9.33 16.10 7.30
N VAL A 23 -9.84 17.28 7.61
CA VAL A 23 -9.71 18.45 6.73
C VAL A 23 -8.25 18.85 6.50
N ASP A 24 -7.41 18.69 7.50
CA ASP A 24 -6.02 19.15 7.52
C ASP A 24 -4.98 18.03 7.72
N ARG A 25 -5.44 16.79 7.91
CA ARG A 25 -4.53 15.66 8.13
C ARG A 25 -5.16 14.33 7.75
N ILE A 26 -4.31 13.34 7.57
CA ILE A 26 -4.70 11.95 7.38
C ILE A 26 -4.08 11.15 8.52
N VAL A 27 -4.92 10.47 9.29
CA VAL A 27 -4.50 9.64 10.40
C VAL A 27 -4.59 8.17 10.00
N VAL A 28 -3.49 7.44 10.14
CA VAL A 28 -3.41 6.02 9.82
C VAL A 28 -3.00 5.26 11.07
N ARG A 29 -3.89 4.42 11.58
CA ARG A 29 -3.71 3.68 12.83
C ARG A 29 -3.16 4.54 13.97
N GLY A 30 -3.74 5.74 14.14
CA GLY A 30 -3.37 6.68 15.20
C GLY A 30 -2.14 7.55 14.91
N LYS A 31 -1.47 7.39 13.77
CA LYS A 31 -0.32 8.21 13.38
C LYS A 31 -0.70 9.18 12.26
N ASP A 32 -0.17 10.40 12.33
CA ASP A 32 -0.29 11.38 11.25
C ASP A 32 0.57 10.94 10.06
N LEU A 33 -0.07 10.74 8.91
CA LEU A 33 0.61 10.22 7.71
C LEU A 33 1.77 11.11 7.27
N CYS A 34 1.56 12.41 7.22
CA CYS A 34 2.57 13.36 6.71
C CYS A 34 3.66 13.65 7.71
N ARG A 35 3.33 13.70 9.00
CA ARG A 35 4.27 14.05 10.05
C ARG A 35 5.08 12.86 10.55
N ASP A 36 4.41 11.72 10.78
CA ASP A 36 4.97 10.62 11.55
C ASP A 36 5.40 9.44 10.66
N VAL A 37 4.94 9.39 9.41
CA VAL A 37 5.15 8.24 8.52
C VAL A 37 5.98 8.60 7.30
N ILE A 38 5.51 9.52 6.47
CA ILE A 38 6.20 9.89 5.22
C ILE A 38 7.56 10.52 5.55
N GLY A 39 8.62 9.91 5.02
CA GLY A 39 10.00 10.34 5.26
C GLY A 39 10.58 9.90 6.62
N GLN A 40 9.77 9.26 7.49
CA GLN A 40 10.21 8.79 8.81
C GLN A 40 10.30 7.26 8.89
N GLN A 41 9.53 6.55 8.09
CA GLN A 41 9.49 5.10 8.11
C GLN A 41 9.86 4.52 6.75
N SER A 42 10.49 3.34 6.75
CA SER A 42 10.67 2.56 5.52
C SER A 42 9.35 1.96 5.07
N PHE A 43 9.26 1.62 3.78
CA PHE A 43 8.08 0.94 3.24
C PHE A 43 7.75 -0.33 4.02
N THR A 44 8.74 -1.17 4.28
CA THR A 44 8.54 -2.44 4.99
C THR A 44 8.07 -2.23 6.43
N ALA A 45 8.66 -1.27 7.15
CA ALA A 45 8.24 -0.94 8.50
C ALA A 45 6.79 -0.45 8.53
N TYR A 46 6.42 0.42 7.60
CA TYR A 46 5.06 0.94 7.50
C TYR A 46 4.06 -0.16 7.11
N PHE A 47 4.42 -1.03 6.16
CA PHE A 47 3.59 -2.16 5.76
C PHE A 47 3.29 -3.10 6.93
N LEU A 48 4.31 -3.45 7.72
CA LEU A 48 4.14 -4.28 8.92
C LEU A 48 3.27 -3.58 9.97
N PHE A 49 3.45 -2.28 10.14
CA PHE A 49 2.60 -1.49 11.05
C PHE A 49 1.13 -1.50 10.60
N LEU A 50 0.86 -1.40 9.30
CA LEU A 50 -0.52 -1.49 8.79
C LEU A 50 -1.15 -2.85 9.05
N LEU A 51 -0.38 -3.93 8.94
CA LEU A 51 -0.88 -5.28 9.18
C LEU A 51 -1.13 -5.57 10.67
N THR A 52 -0.21 -5.17 11.52
CA THR A 52 -0.22 -5.55 12.94
C THR A 52 -0.83 -4.50 13.85
N GLY A 53 -0.82 -3.23 13.44
CA GLY A 53 -1.19 -2.10 14.29
C GLY A 53 -0.10 -1.69 15.28
N GLU A 54 1.04 -2.36 15.28
CA GLU A 54 2.16 -2.13 16.19
C GLU A 54 3.41 -1.71 15.42
N THR A 55 4.24 -0.87 16.05
CA THR A 55 5.55 -0.50 15.46
C THR A 55 6.46 -1.74 15.45
N PRO A 56 6.92 -2.19 14.26
CA PRO A 56 7.76 -3.38 14.19
C PRO A 56 9.15 -3.13 14.78
N SER A 57 9.76 -4.19 15.32
CA SER A 57 11.17 -4.15 15.71
C SER A 57 12.07 -4.10 14.48
N ASP A 58 13.28 -3.57 14.63
CA ASP A 58 14.27 -3.52 13.55
C ASP A 58 14.58 -4.92 13.01
N ASN A 59 14.66 -5.92 13.87
CA ASN A 59 14.88 -7.31 13.45
C ASN A 59 13.73 -7.83 12.59
N LEU A 60 12.50 -7.55 12.96
CA LEU A 60 11.34 -7.97 12.16
C LEU A 60 11.35 -7.31 10.79
N VAL A 61 11.67 -6.02 10.71
CA VAL A 61 11.81 -5.31 9.44
C VAL A 61 12.88 -5.95 8.57
N ARG A 62 14.05 -6.26 9.14
CA ARG A 62 15.16 -6.89 8.40
C ARG A 62 14.79 -8.28 7.87
N VAL A 63 14.11 -9.08 8.66
CA VAL A 63 13.65 -10.42 8.23
C VAL A 63 12.61 -10.29 7.12
N ALA A 64 11.67 -9.37 7.24
CA ALA A 64 10.67 -9.10 6.21
C ALA A 64 11.31 -8.61 4.91
N ASP A 65 12.26 -7.67 4.99
CA ASP A 65 13.01 -7.20 3.83
C ASP A 65 13.76 -8.35 3.14
N ALA A 66 14.48 -9.18 3.90
CA ALA A 66 15.20 -10.32 3.35
C ALA A 66 14.25 -11.30 2.63
N THR A 67 13.07 -11.53 3.19
CA THR A 67 12.03 -12.36 2.58
C THR A 67 11.54 -11.75 1.27
N MET A 68 11.22 -10.47 1.26
CA MET A 68 10.75 -9.77 0.06
C MET A 68 11.81 -9.72 -1.04
N VAL A 69 13.07 -9.49 -0.67
CA VAL A 69 14.18 -9.52 -1.63
C VAL A 69 14.34 -10.91 -2.25
N SER A 70 14.21 -11.99 -1.46
CA SER A 70 14.31 -13.34 -1.98
C SER A 70 13.17 -13.72 -2.94
N LEU A 71 12.00 -13.06 -2.80
CA LEU A 71 10.85 -13.27 -3.68
C LEU A 71 10.89 -12.39 -4.96
N ALA A 72 11.63 -11.29 -4.94
CA ALA A 72 11.62 -10.33 -6.04
C ALA A 72 12.21 -10.90 -7.34
N GLU A 73 13.25 -11.72 -7.23
CA GLU A 73 13.86 -12.40 -8.38
C GLU A 73 14.49 -13.73 -7.95
N HIS A 74 14.06 -14.81 -8.55
CA HIS A 74 14.63 -16.15 -8.28
C HIS A 74 14.72 -17.04 -9.55
N GLY A 75 14.79 -16.40 -10.72
CA GLY A 75 15.06 -17.08 -11.98
C GLY A 75 13.82 -17.42 -12.82
N LEU A 76 14.04 -18.19 -13.87
CA LEU A 76 13.01 -18.58 -14.83
C LEU A 76 12.19 -19.77 -14.33
N VAL A 77 11.32 -19.51 -13.38
CA VAL A 77 10.34 -20.50 -12.90
C VAL A 77 9.07 -20.47 -13.76
N PRO A 78 8.21 -21.49 -13.70
CA PRO A 78 7.01 -21.60 -14.54
C PRO A 78 6.11 -20.35 -14.50
N SER A 79 5.93 -19.73 -13.35
CA SER A 79 5.12 -18.51 -13.21
C SER A 79 5.72 -17.33 -13.98
N VAL A 80 7.02 -17.14 -13.93
CA VAL A 80 7.73 -16.10 -14.69
C VAL A 80 7.63 -16.36 -16.19
N GLN A 81 7.76 -17.62 -16.61
CA GLN A 81 7.61 -18.00 -18.01
C GLN A 81 6.18 -17.73 -18.51
N ALA A 82 5.17 -18.10 -17.73
CA ALA A 82 3.78 -17.83 -18.06
C ALA A 82 3.51 -16.32 -18.21
N ALA A 83 4.00 -15.51 -17.25
CA ALA A 83 3.88 -14.06 -17.31
C ALA A 83 4.55 -13.47 -18.56
N ARG A 84 5.75 -13.94 -18.91
CA ARG A 84 6.48 -13.48 -20.12
C ARG A 84 5.76 -13.86 -21.41
N MET A 85 5.24 -15.07 -21.49
CA MET A 85 4.48 -15.51 -22.67
C MET A 85 3.18 -14.71 -22.81
N THR A 86 2.49 -14.46 -21.73
CA THR A 86 1.26 -13.65 -21.72
C THR A 86 1.56 -12.21 -22.14
N LEU A 87 2.63 -11.61 -21.63
CA LEU A 87 3.04 -10.26 -22.03
C LEU A 87 3.46 -10.21 -23.51
N ALA A 88 4.14 -11.22 -24.01
CA ALA A 88 4.53 -11.29 -25.42
C ALA A 88 3.31 -11.42 -26.36
N ALA A 89 2.26 -12.12 -25.92
CA ALA A 89 1.02 -12.27 -26.69
C ALA A 89 0.14 -11.02 -26.64
N ALA A 90 0.15 -10.28 -25.53
CA ALA A 90 -0.67 -9.07 -25.30
C ALA A 90 0.16 -8.00 -24.57
N PRO A 91 1.10 -7.33 -25.26
CA PRO A 91 2.02 -6.38 -24.62
C PRO A 91 1.32 -5.14 -24.06
N GLU A 92 0.11 -4.82 -24.51
CA GLU A 92 -0.72 -3.73 -23.98
C GLU A 92 -1.44 -4.11 -22.69
N SER A 93 -1.42 -5.38 -22.29
CA SER A 93 -2.15 -5.90 -21.12
C SER A 93 -1.19 -6.37 -20.03
N VAL A 94 -0.52 -5.44 -19.37
CA VAL A 94 0.40 -5.76 -18.26
C VAL A 94 -0.29 -6.49 -17.13
N GLN A 95 -1.55 -6.13 -16.82
CA GLN A 95 -2.35 -6.80 -15.82
C GLN A 95 -2.56 -8.31 -16.12
N GLY A 96 -2.67 -8.68 -17.38
CA GLY A 96 -2.75 -10.08 -17.79
C GLY A 96 -1.48 -10.87 -17.45
N ALA A 97 -0.32 -10.27 -17.68
CA ALA A 97 0.96 -10.87 -17.33
C ALA A 97 1.14 -11.02 -15.81
N VAL A 98 0.67 -10.05 -15.03
CA VAL A 98 0.71 -10.12 -13.56
C VAL A 98 -0.24 -11.20 -13.04
N ALA A 99 -1.40 -11.39 -13.67
CA ALA A 99 -2.37 -12.42 -13.28
C ALA A 99 -1.93 -13.84 -13.67
N ALA A 100 -1.10 -13.95 -14.67
CA ALA A 100 -0.57 -15.24 -15.10
C ALA A 100 0.49 -15.78 -14.12
#